data_26e1fd29e00732fb8109a6101ca7371d
#
_entry.id   26e1fd29e00732fb8109a6101ca7371d
#
_cell.length_a   1.000
_cell.length_b   1.000
_cell.length_c   1.000
_cell.angle_alpha   90.00
_cell.angle_beta   90.00
_cell.angle_gamma   90.00
#
_symmetry.space_group_name_H-M   'P 1'
#
loop_
_entity.id
_entity.type
_entity.pdbx_description
1 polymer ?
#
loop_
_entity_poly.entity_id
_entity_poly.type
_entity_poly.pdbx_seq_one_letter_code
_entity_poly.pdbx_strand_id
1 'polypeptide(L)'
;SNRTYVILANNNHGRLNILAEKLKIQNIEIFQNDKDITVKEVLKQNSEIESNYIIPSGSMIIPNKQPEAPLISAILEFDAEIDDAVLIEEKQKSIKNGSSIMYDTTAFNFTMMFGLPAVTVPENISTNLSVWMPSSPKLEINENAVMWAVDGNDDRSVAFAARLLEQN
;
A
#
# COMPACT_ATOMS: atom_id res chain seq x y z
N SER A 1 -17.17 -3.13 -5.81
CA SER A 1 -16.48 -1.91 -6.25
C SER A 1 -15.63 -2.22 -7.48
N ASN A 2 -15.58 -1.32 -8.45
CA ASN A 2 -14.70 -1.43 -9.62
C ASN A 2 -13.33 -0.74 -9.37
N ARG A 3 -13.05 -0.34 -8.13
CA ARG A 3 -11.79 0.33 -7.77
C ARG A 3 -10.57 -0.58 -7.97
N THR A 4 -9.45 0.03 -8.25
CA THR A 4 -8.14 -0.63 -8.24
C THR A 4 -7.23 0.13 -7.28
N TYR A 5 -6.62 -0.57 -6.36
CA TYR A 5 -5.58 -0.02 -5.48
C TYR A 5 -4.23 -0.23 -6.12
N VAL A 6 -3.42 0.80 -6.13
CA VAL A 6 -2.11 0.80 -6.78
C VAL A 6 -1.05 1.23 -5.79
N ILE A 7 -0.05 0.40 -5.57
CA ILE A 7 1.14 0.79 -4.84
C ILE A 7 2.21 1.14 -5.87
N LEU A 8 2.61 2.40 -5.87
CA LEU A 8 3.51 2.94 -6.89
C LEU A 8 4.89 2.30 -6.81
N ALA A 9 5.51 2.09 -7.97
CA ALA A 9 6.88 1.61 -8.06
C ALA A 9 7.81 2.49 -7.21
N ASN A 10 8.59 1.88 -6.33
CA ASN A 10 9.49 2.56 -5.41
C ASN A 10 10.66 1.65 -5.01
N ASN A 11 11.62 2.19 -4.29
CA ASN A 11 12.83 1.47 -3.90
C ASN A 11 12.70 0.68 -2.58
N ASN A 12 11.55 0.76 -1.90
CA ASN A 12 11.30 0.03 -0.64
C ASN A 12 10.93 -1.44 -0.90
N HIS A 13 11.77 -2.15 -1.63
CA HIS A 13 11.53 -3.54 -2.04
C HIS A 13 11.26 -4.47 -0.85
N GLY A 14 11.90 -4.23 0.29
CA GLY A 14 11.70 -5.02 1.50
C GLY A 14 10.27 -4.93 2.00
N ARG A 15 9.76 -3.73 2.22
CA ARG A 15 8.39 -3.49 2.69
C ARG A 15 7.35 -3.93 1.66
N LEU A 16 7.62 -3.66 0.38
CA LEU A 16 6.74 -4.06 -0.71
C LEU A 16 6.57 -5.59 -0.78
N ASN A 17 7.68 -6.33 -0.64
CA ASN A 17 7.66 -7.80 -0.62
C ASN A 17 6.90 -8.35 0.59
N ILE A 18 7.10 -7.78 1.79
CA ILE A 18 6.39 -8.19 3.01
C ILE A 18 4.89 -7.93 2.87
N LEU A 19 4.50 -6.75 2.35
CA LEU A 19 3.10 -6.44 2.12
C LEU A 19 2.48 -7.41 1.11
N ALA A 20 3.16 -7.68 -0.01
CA ALA A 20 2.71 -8.63 -1.02
C ALA A 20 2.50 -10.04 -0.45
N GLU A 21 3.41 -10.50 0.39
CA GLU A 21 3.29 -11.79 1.09
C GLU A 21 2.03 -11.83 1.97
N LYS A 22 1.80 -10.77 2.77
CA LYS A 22 0.61 -10.66 3.61
C LYS A 22 -0.69 -10.68 2.79
N LEU A 23 -0.73 -9.98 1.66
CA LEU A 23 -1.89 -9.98 0.77
C LEU A 23 -2.12 -11.37 0.15
N LYS A 24 -1.06 -12.04 -0.32
CA LYS A 24 -1.14 -13.39 -0.89
C LYS A 24 -1.61 -14.45 0.10
N ILE A 25 -1.20 -14.38 1.37
CA ILE A 25 -1.68 -15.29 2.43
C ILE A 25 -3.20 -15.16 2.62
N GLN A 26 -3.78 -13.99 2.34
CA GLN A 26 -5.22 -13.73 2.38
C GLN A 26 -5.92 -14.07 1.05
N ASN A 27 -5.26 -14.78 0.14
CA ASN A 27 -5.73 -15.11 -1.22
C ASN A 27 -6.03 -13.88 -2.10
N ILE A 28 -5.47 -12.73 -1.79
CA ILE A 28 -5.62 -11.53 -2.60
C ILE A 28 -4.69 -11.64 -3.82
N GLU A 29 -5.29 -11.56 -5.00
CA GLU A 29 -4.56 -11.54 -6.26
C GLU A 29 -3.91 -10.18 -6.46
N ILE A 30 -2.60 -10.19 -6.71
CA ILE A 30 -1.80 -9.01 -6.95
C ILE A 30 -1.03 -9.13 -8.26
N PHE A 31 -0.98 -8.02 -8.99
CA PHE A 31 -0.35 -7.92 -10.30
C PHE A 31 0.68 -6.81 -10.31
N GLN A 32 1.44 -6.71 -11.38
CA GLN A 32 2.26 -5.54 -11.71
C GLN A 32 1.96 -5.09 -13.13
N ASN A 33 2.07 -3.80 -13.40
CA ASN A 33 1.99 -3.30 -14.75
C ASN A 33 3.35 -3.37 -15.45
N ASP A 34 3.35 -3.88 -16.68
CA ASP A 34 4.57 -4.04 -17.47
C ASP A 34 5.00 -2.73 -18.15
N LYS A 35 4.10 -1.75 -18.24
CA LYS A 35 4.30 -0.44 -18.88
C LYS A 35 3.56 0.63 -18.09
N ASP A 36 3.94 1.88 -18.29
CA ASP A 36 3.20 3.01 -17.74
C ASP A 36 1.74 2.97 -18.18
N ILE A 37 0.83 3.24 -17.25
CA ILE A 37 -0.61 3.27 -17.49
C ILE A 37 -1.11 4.67 -17.19
N THR A 38 -1.73 5.31 -18.19
CA THR A 38 -2.43 6.59 -17.98
C THR A 38 -3.86 6.33 -17.57
N VAL A 39 -4.28 6.89 -16.44
CA VAL A 39 -5.65 6.84 -15.91
C VAL A 39 -6.25 8.24 -15.86
N LYS A 40 -7.58 8.31 -15.90
CA LYS A 40 -8.28 9.60 -15.92
C LYS A 40 -8.12 10.37 -14.63
N GLU A 41 -8.20 9.67 -13.52
CA GLU A 41 -8.05 10.26 -12.19
C GLU A 41 -7.59 9.21 -11.18
N VAL A 42 -6.97 9.68 -10.11
CA VAL A 42 -6.62 8.89 -8.93
C VAL A 42 -6.98 9.65 -7.67
N LEU A 43 -7.31 8.92 -6.62
CA LEU A 43 -7.35 9.42 -5.25
C LEU A 43 -6.02 9.08 -4.57
N LYS A 44 -5.34 10.09 -4.04
CA LYS A 44 -4.08 9.94 -3.30
C LYS A 44 -4.34 9.67 -1.82
N GLN A 45 -3.31 9.22 -1.11
CA GLN A 45 -3.36 8.97 0.33
C GLN A 45 -3.68 10.21 1.19
N ASN A 46 -3.44 11.40 0.69
CA ASN A 46 -3.80 12.68 1.33
C ASN A 46 -5.20 13.18 0.96
N SER A 47 -6.02 12.32 0.36
CA SER A 47 -7.38 12.60 -0.13
C SER A 47 -7.45 13.61 -1.28
N GLU A 48 -6.35 13.93 -1.93
CA GLU A 48 -6.34 14.74 -3.15
C GLU A 48 -6.70 13.88 -4.37
N ILE A 49 -7.51 14.46 -5.25
CA ILE A 49 -7.82 13.86 -6.58
C ILE A 49 -6.90 14.49 -7.61
N GLU A 50 -6.21 13.66 -8.37
CA GLU A 50 -5.37 14.09 -9.48
C GLU A 50 -5.86 13.49 -10.80
N SER A 51 -6.06 14.35 -11.81
CA SER A 51 -6.50 13.95 -13.14
C SER A 51 -5.33 13.68 -14.07
N ASN A 52 -5.55 12.80 -15.08
CA ASN A 52 -4.55 12.41 -16.07
C ASN A 52 -3.24 11.90 -15.43
N TYR A 53 -3.39 10.99 -14.48
CA TYR A 53 -2.29 10.44 -13.73
C TYR A 53 -1.57 9.31 -14.48
N ILE A 54 -0.25 9.26 -14.38
CA ILE A 54 0.57 8.18 -14.95
C ILE A 54 1.02 7.27 -13.82
N ILE A 55 0.55 6.02 -13.86
CA ILE A 55 1.02 4.95 -12.99
C ILE A 55 2.32 4.38 -13.62
N PRO A 56 3.46 4.51 -12.95
CA PRO A 56 4.72 4.04 -13.50
C PRO A 56 4.75 2.51 -13.63
N SER A 57 5.46 2.01 -14.63
CA SER A 57 5.74 0.58 -14.81
C SER A 57 6.37 -0.03 -13.56
N GLY A 58 6.03 -1.27 -13.25
CA GLY A 58 6.48 -1.98 -12.05
C GLY A 58 5.70 -1.65 -10.77
N SER A 59 4.62 -0.87 -10.85
CA SER A 59 3.70 -0.65 -9.73
C SER A 59 2.91 -1.93 -9.42
N MET A 60 2.59 -2.15 -8.14
CA MET A 60 1.73 -3.25 -7.72
C MET A 60 0.27 -2.86 -7.92
N ILE A 61 -0.47 -3.68 -8.64
CA ILE A 61 -1.87 -3.46 -9.00
C ILE A 61 -2.74 -4.47 -8.26
N ILE A 62 -3.72 -3.99 -7.52
CA ILE A 62 -4.64 -4.80 -6.70
C ILE A 62 -6.07 -4.46 -7.12
N PRO A 63 -6.64 -5.17 -8.10
CA PRO A 63 -8.03 -4.96 -8.49
C PRO A 63 -8.98 -5.35 -7.37
N ASN A 64 -10.00 -4.53 -7.08
CA ASN A 64 -11.02 -4.88 -6.09
C ASN A 64 -12.12 -5.81 -6.67
N LYS A 65 -11.97 -6.25 -7.91
CA LYS A 65 -12.90 -7.19 -8.57
C LYS A 65 -12.44 -8.63 -8.36
N GLN A 66 -12.42 -9.07 -7.11
CA GLN A 66 -12.05 -10.43 -6.69
C GLN A 66 -12.84 -10.83 -5.44
N PRO A 67 -12.89 -12.12 -5.05
CA PRO A 67 -13.71 -12.59 -3.92
C PRO A 67 -13.41 -11.85 -2.61
N GLU A 68 -12.16 -11.49 -2.37
CA GLU A 68 -11.67 -10.81 -1.17
C GLU A 68 -11.94 -9.29 -1.16
N ALA A 69 -12.76 -8.76 -2.10
CA ALA A 69 -13.06 -7.33 -2.22
C ALA A 69 -13.43 -6.62 -0.90
N PRO A 70 -14.23 -7.20 0.01
CA PRO A 70 -14.52 -6.56 1.29
C PRO A 70 -13.27 -6.38 2.15
N LEU A 71 -12.39 -7.37 2.20
CA LEU A 71 -11.12 -7.29 2.94
C LEU A 71 -10.17 -6.28 2.31
N ILE A 72 -10.05 -6.30 0.98
CA ILE A 72 -9.20 -5.36 0.24
C ILE A 72 -9.62 -3.92 0.53
N SER A 73 -10.93 -3.62 0.47
CA SER A 73 -11.44 -2.29 0.80
C SER A 73 -11.14 -1.93 2.27
N ALA A 74 -11.33 -2.87 3.20
CA ALA A 74 -11.08 -2.60 4.62
C ALA A 74 -9.63 -2.23 4.93
N ILE A 75 -8.66 -2.77 4.20
CA ILE A 75 -7.23 -2.58 4.48
C ILE A 75 -6.51 -1.59 3.57
N LEU A 76 -7.10 -1.22 2.43
CA LEU A 76 -6.45 -0.35 1.43
C LEU A 76 -7.21 0.94 1.13
N GLU A 77 -8.43 1.13 1.65
CA GLU A 77 -9.22 2.32 1.36
C GLU A 77 -8.65 3.57 2.01
N PHE A 78 -8.62 4.69 1.27
CA PHE A 78 -8.12 5.98 1.78
C PHE A 78 -9.26 6.89 2.25
N ASP A 79 -10.46 6.72 1.70
CA ASP A 79 -11.66 7.52 1.94
C ASP A 79 -12.78 6.69 2.57
N ALA A 80 -12.45 5.87 3.56
CA ALA A 80 -13.44 5.08 4.28
C ALA A 80 -14.49 6.00 4.90
N GLU A 81 -15.73 5.85 4.46
CA GLU A 81 -16.88 6.58 4.99
C GLU A 81 -17.54 5.74 6.10
N ILE A 82 -17.90 6.40 7.19
CA ILE A 82 -18.70 5.81 8.27
C ILE A 82 -20.15 6.19 7.99
N ASP A 83 -21.04 5.19 7.98
CA ASP A 83 -22.48 5.41 7.79
C ASP A 83 -23.03 6.36 8.86
N ASP A 84 -23.84 7.33 8.40
CA ASP A 84 -24.47 8.33 9.28
C ASP A 84 -25.29 7.68 10.41
N ALA A 85 -25.90 6.53 10.18
CA ALA A 85 -26.64 5.78 11.20
C ALA A 85 -25.71 5.33 12.34
N VAL A 86 -24.48 4.90 12.01
CA VAL A 86 -23.47 4.51 13.02
C VAL A 86 -23.01 5.74 13.81
N LEU A 87 -22.81 6.88 13.15
CA LEU A 87 -22.43 8.13 13.83
C LEU A 87 -23.55 8.63 14.77
N ILE A 88 -24.81 8.51 14.38
CA ILE A 88 -25.96 8.87 15.23
C ILE A 88 -26.04 7.93 16.45
N GLU A 89 -25.89 6.63 16.24
CA GLU A 89 -25.89 5.64 17.33
C GLU A 89 -24.76 5.89 18.31
N GLU A 90 -23.54 6.14 17.79
CA GLU A 90 -22.37 6.51 18.59
C GLU A 90 -22.64 7.72 19.49
N LYS A 91 -23.15 8.79 18.88
CA LYS A 91 -23.50 10.02 19.60
C LYS A 91 -24.55 9.77 20.70
N GLN A 92 -25.56 8.95 20.41
CA GLN A 92 -26.60 8.62 21.39
C GLN A 92 -26.03 7.79 22.55
N LYS A 93 -25.18 6.80 22.29
CA LYS A 93 -24.53 5.97 23.32
C LYS A 93 -23.56 6.77 24.16
N SER A 94 -22.74 7.60 23.53
CA SER A 94 -21.80 8.49 24.22
C SER A 94 -22.53 9.44 25.20
N ILE A 95 -23.65 10.04 24.78
CA ILE A 95 -24.43 10.95 25.59
C ILE A 95 -25.15 10.19 26.75
N LYS A 96 -25.72 9.02 26.48
CA LYS A 96 -26.52 8.28 27.49
C LYS A 96 -25.68 7.53 28.50
N ASN A 97 -24.60 6.89 28.04
CA ASN A 97 -23.85 5.90 28.83
C ASN A 97 -22.40 6.33 29.10
N GLY A 98 -21.94 7.43 28.52
CA GLY A 98 -20.51 7.83 28.56
C GLY A 98 -19.56 6.83 27.91
N SER A 99 -20.10 5.92 27.10
CA SER A 99 -19.31 4.89 26.39
C SER A 99 -19.33 5.10 24.89
N SER A 100 -18.20 4.86 24.22
CA SER A 100 -18.07 4.90 22.77
C SER A 100 -18.07 3.49 22.21
N ILE A 101 -18.82 3.26 21.13
CA ILE A 101 -18.75 2.02 20.32
C ILE A 101 -17.66 2.10 19.27
N MET A 102 -17.17 3.29 18.96
CA MET A 102 -16.08 3.54 18.02
C MET A 102 -14.70 3.53 18.71
N TYR A 103 -14.67 3.27 20.01
CA TYR A 103 -13.42 3.07 20.74
C TYR A 103 -12.71 1.86 20.14
N ASP A 104 -11.43 1.99 19.80
CA ASP A 104 -10.63 1.01 19.07
C ASP A 104 -11.01 0.78 17.60
N THR A 105 -11.96 1.52 17.04
CA THR A 105 -12.21 1.50 15.61
C THR A 105 -11.15 2.35 14.90
N THR A 106 -10.09 1.71 14.48
CA THR A 106 -9.03 2.37 13.69
C THR A 106 -9.18 2.01 12.23
N ALA A 107 -9.13 3.01 11.36
CA ALA A 107 -8.98 2.80 9.93
C ALA A 107 -7.53 2.38 9.64
N PHE A 108 -7.30 1.09 9.46
CA PHE A 108 -5.98 0.58 9.10
C PHE A 108 -5.80 0.64 7.59
N ASN A 109 -4.97 1.54 7.11
CA ASN A 109 -4.53 1.47 5.73
C ASN A 109 -3.12 0.87 5.66
N PHE A 110 -2.99 -0.30 5.05
CA PHE A 110 -1.72 -1.02 4.99
C PHE A 110 -0.66 -0.26 4.22
N THR A 111 -1.00 0.47 3.16
CA THR A 111 0.00 1.22 2.41
C THR A 111 0.62 2.33 3.26
N MET A 112 -0.19 3.00 4.08
CA MET A 112 0.27 4.01 5.03
C MET A 112 1.10 3.38 6.16
N MET A 113 0.67 2.25 6.72
CA MET A 113 1.40 1.54 7.78
C MET A 113 2.78 1.08 7.31
N PHE A 114 2.88 0.66 6.05
CA PHE A 114 4.14 0.24 5.43
C PHE A 114 4.96 1.43 4.86
N GLY A 115 4.43 2.66 4.92
CA GLY A 115 5.09 3.83 4.34
C GLY A 115 5.32 3.70 2.84
N LEU A 116 4.38 3.08 2.13
CA LEU A 116 4.44 2.86 0.69
C LEU A 116 3.57 3.89 -0.04
N PRO A 117 4.07 4.56 -1.08
CA PRO A 117 3.27 5.48 -1.86
C PRO A 117 2.19 4.72 -2.64
N ALA A 118 0.95 5.16 -2.54
CA ALA A 118 -0.16 4.48 -3.17
C ALA A 118 -1.25 5.46 -3.65
N VAL A 119 -2.03 5.00 -4.61
CA VAL A 119 -3.20 5.70 -5.15
C VAL A 119 -4.36 4.73 -5.36
N THR A 120 -5.59 5.23 -5.34
CA THR A 120 -6.77 4.48 -5.72
C THR A 120 -7.29 4.98 -7.07
N VAL A 121 -7.60 4.05 -7.98
CA VAL A 121 -8.18 4.33 -9.29
C VAL A 121 -9.66 3.91 -9.24
N PRO A 122 -10.62 4.76 -9.65
CA PRO A 122 -12.05 4.45 -9.56
C PRO A 122 -12.52 3.38 -10.56
N GLU A 123 -11.65 2.99 -11.48
CA GLU A 123 -11.93 1.98 -12.52
C GLU A 123 -11.06 0.71 -12.33
N ASN A 124 -11.51 -0.38 -12.96
CA ASN A 124 -10.77 -1.64 -12.94
C ASN A 124 -9.65 -1.62 -13.99
N ILE A 125 -8.41 -1.76 -13.54
CA ILE A 125 -7.26 -1.96 -14.42
C ILE A 125 -7.07 -3.45 -14.65
N SER A 126 -7.16 -3.89 -15.91
CA SER A 126 -7.04 -5.31 -16.29
C SER A 126 -6.15 -5.59 -17.51
N THR A 127 -5.53 -4.55 -18.07
CA THR A 127 -4.69 -4.66 -19.27
C THR A 127 -3.23 -4.42 -18.96
N ASN A 128 -2.33 -5.06 -19.68
CA ASN A 128 -0.88 -4.94 -19.53
C ASN A 128 -0.39 -5.30 -18.11
N LEU A 129 -0.99 -6.34 -17.54
CA LEU A 129 -0.65 -6.84 -16.22
C LEU A 129 0.02 -8.21 -16.32
N SER A 130 1.06 -8.41 -15.52
CA SER A 130 1.64 -9.71 -15.20
C SER A 130 1.45 -10.03 -13.72
N VAL A 131 1.58 -11.30 -13.35
CA VAL A 131 1.54 -11.69 -11.94
C VAL A 131 2.70 -11.01 -11.21
N TRP A 132 2.39 -10.39 -10.08
CA TRP A 132 3.42 -9.70 -9.30
C TRP A 132 4.45 -10.70 -8.74
N MET A 133 5.72 -10.39 -8.96
CA MET A 133 6.86 -11.18 -8.48
C MET A 133 7.72 -10.34 -7.53
N PRO A 134 8.24 -10.94 -6.44
CA PRO A 134 9.16 -10.25 -5.56
C PRO A 134 10.35 -9.70 -6.35
N SER A 135 10.60 -8.42 -6.20
CA SER A 135 11.78 -7.79 -6.78
C SER A 135 12.88 -7.67 -5.73
N SER A 136 14.11 -7.95 -6.18
CA SER A 136 15.31 -7.63 -5.41
C SER A 136 16.20 -6.80 -6.30
N PRO A 137 16.64 -5.62 -5.86
CA PRO A 137 17.57 -4.83 -6.64
C PRO A 137 18.84 -5.66 -6.86
N LYS A 138 19.38 -5.62 -8.09
CA LYS A 138 20.71 -6.14 -8.33
C LYS A 138 21.69 -5.23 -7.61
N LEU A 139 22.42 -5.79 -6.65
CA LEU A 139 23.50 -5.07 -6.00
C LEU A 139 24.70 -5.10 -6.93
N GLU A 140 25.03 -3.97 -7.53
CA GLU A 140 26.30 -3.80 -8.22
C GLU A 140 27.37 -3.41 -7.20
N ILE A 141 28.18 -4.38 -6.82
CA ILE A 141 29.28 -4.17 -5.85
C ILE A 141 30.47 -3.63 -6.61
N ASN A 142 30.86 -2.39 -6.35
CA ASN A 142 32.14 -1.87 -6.79
C ASN A 142 33.21 -2.24 -5.76
N GLU A 143 34.08 -3.19 -6.10
CA GLU A 143 35.14 -3.68 -5.20
C GLU A 143 36.16 -2.60 -4.79
N ASN A 144 36.24 -1.50 -5.53
CA ASN A 144 37.12 -0.36 -5.24
C ASN A 144 36.41 0.74 -4.44
N ALA A 145 35.19 0.54 -3.99
CA ALA A 145 34.47 1.54 -3.21
C ALA A 145 35.10 1.71 -1.83
N VAL A 146 35.40 2.95 -1.49
CA VAL A 146 35.90 3.35 -0.16
C VAL A 146 34.78 3.65 0.83
N MET A 147 33.54 3.75 0.36
CA MET A 147 32.36 4.01 1.17
C MET A 147 31.12 3.44 0.49
N TRP A 148 30.17 3.02 1.29
CA TRP A 148 28.86 2.55 0.86
C TRP A 148 27.77 3.42 1.46
N ALA A 149 26.84 3.86 0.65
CA ALA A 149 25.62 4.52 1.10
C ALA A 149 24.44 3.58 0.90
N VAL A 150 23.59 3.44 1.90
CA VAL A 150 22.36 2.66 1.86
C VAL A 150 21.17 3.56 2.17
N ASP A 151 20.03 3.30 1.52
CA ASP A 151 18.81 4.04 1.78
C ASP A 151 18.26 3.66 3.16
N GLY A 152 18.18 4.63 4.08
CA GLY A 152 17.66 4.44 5.44
C GLY A 152 16.15 4.23 5.51
N ASN A 153 15.42 4.36 4.41
CA ASN A 153 13.96 4.15 4.36
C ASN A 153 13.57 2.67 4.32
N ASP A 154 14.52 1.76 4.01
CA ASP A 154 14.26 0.32 4.02
C ASP A 154 14.71 -0.29 5.36
N ASP A 155 13.83 -1.03 6.02
CA ASP A 155 14.11 -1.72 7.30
C ASP A 155 15.31 -2.68 7.21
N ARG A 156 15.59 -3.22 6.03
CA ARG A 156 16.78 -4.05 5.76
C ARG A 156 18.07 -3.26 5.88
N SER A 157 18.07 -1.99 5.50
CA SER A 157 19.23 -1.11 5.67
C SER A 157 19.55 -0.87 7.13
N VAL A 158 18.51 -0.73 7.98
CA VAL A 158 18.67 -0.60 9.43
C VAL A 158 19.25 -1.90 10.03
N ALA A 159 18.72 -3.05 9.64
CA ALA A 159 19.22 -4.35 10.08
C ALA A 159 20.66 -4.59 9.61
N PHE A 160 21.02 -4.15 8.41
CA PHE A 160 22.38 -4.22 7.89
C PHE A 160 23.35 -3.35 8.70
N ALA A 161 22.97 -2.10 8.98
CA ALA A 161 23.76 -1.19 9.81
C ALA A 161 23.98 -1.74 11.22
N ALA A 162 22.95 -2.31 11.85
CA ALA A 162 23.07 -2.95 13.17
C ALA A 162 24.10 -4.09 13.14
N ARG A 163 24.05 -4.97 12.14
CA ARG A 163 25.03 -6.07 11.99
C ARG A 163 26.46 -5.59 11.79
N LEU A 164 26.66 -4.48 11.06
CA LEU A 164 27.99 -3.89 10.89
C LEU A 164 28.54 -3.35 12.21
N LEU A 165 27.70 -2.76 13.06
CA LEU A 165 28.09 -2.26 14.38
C LEU A 165 28.43 -3.39 15.36
N GLU A 166 27.82 -4.56 15.22
CA GLU A 166 28.13 -5.73 16.04
C GLU A 166 29.49 -6.38 15.68
N GLN A 167 30.01 -6.13 14.48
CA GLN A 167 31.25 -6.71 13.97
C GLN A 167 32.49 -5.84 14.26
N ASN A 168 32.33 -4.65 14.79
CA ASN A 168 33.39 -3.72 15.23
C ASN A 168 33.46 -3.63 16.77
#